data_fd5b3667f7e27d92ec671e2bf1218b47
#
_entry.id   fd5b3667f7e27d92ec671e2bf1218b47
#
_cell.length_a   1.000
_cell.length_b   1.000
_cell.length_c   1.000
_cell.angle_alpha   90.00
_cell.angle_beta   90.00
_cell.angle_gamma   90.00
#
_symmetry.space_group_name_H-M   'P 1'
#
loop_
_entity.id
_entity.type
_entity.pdbx_description
1 polymer ?
#
loop_
_entity_poly.entity_id
_entity_poly.type
_entity_poly.pdbx_seq_one_letter_code
_entity_poly.pdbx_strand_id
1 'polypeptide(L)' 'MSKQLTKAEEQIMQVLWDLQETSVKEVIDKLPEPKPAYNTVSTIIRILETKEFVGHKPQGRGYVYYPIIDKETYSN' A
#
# COMPACT_ATOMS: atom_id res chain seq x y z
N MET A 1 7.65 -20.25 -4.22
CA MET A 1 6.25 -19.93 -3.98
C MET A 1 6.00 -18.44 -4.15
N SER A 2 5.05 -18.11 -4.96
CA SER A 2 4.78 -16.71 -5.25
C SER A 2 3.97 -16.07 -4.11
N LYS A 3 4.23 -14.80 -3.89
CA LYS A 3 3.46 -14.01 -2.95
C LYS A 3 2.24 -13.48 -3.68
N GLN A 4 1.08 -13.83 -3.19
CA GLN A 4 -0.15 -13.40 -3.83
C GLN A 4 -0.84 -12.36 -2.96
N LEU A 5 -1.48 -11.41 -3.63
CA LEU A 5 -2.18 -10.34 -2.96
C LEU A 5 -3.67 -10.60 -3.01
N THR A 6 -4.35 -10.29 -1.90
CA THR A 6 -5.80 -10.26 -1.92
C THR A 6 -6.24 -9.06 -2.76
N LYS A 7 -7.54 -9.02 -3.10
CA LYS A 7 -8.05 -7.92 -3.88
C LYS A 7 -7.86 -6.58 -3.19
N ALA A 8 -8.08 -6.55 -1.87
CA ALA A 8 -7.89 -5.32 -1.11
C ALA A 8 -6.41 -4.89 -1.11
N GLU A 9 -5.52 -5.85 -0.93
CA GLU A 9 -4.09 -5.57 -0.97
C GLU A 9 -3.67 -5.03 -2.34
N GLU A 10 -4.22 -5.63 -3.38
CA GLU A 10 -3.89 -5.23 -4.73
C GLU A 10 -4.33 -3.79 -5.02
N GLN A 11 -5.51 -3.42 -4.54
CA GLN A 11 -6.00 -2.06 -4.72
C GLN A 11 -5.07 -1.04 -4.06
N ILE A 12 -4.60 -1.37 -2.87
CA ILE A 12 -3.69 -0.49 -2.15
C ILE A 12 -2.34 -0.42 -2.85
N MET A 13 -1.83 -1.56 -3.30
CA MET A 13 -0.57 -1.56 -4.04
C MET A 13 -0.68 -0.74 -5.32
N GLN A 14 -1.83 -0.79 -5.99
CA GLN A 14 -2.02 0.00 -7.20
C GLN A 14 -1.85 1.48 -6.92
N VAL A 15 -2.42 1.95 -5.81
CA VAL A 15 -2.26 3.35 -5.42
C VAL A 15 -0.79 3.66 -5.12
N LEU A 16 -0.11 2.76 -4.42
CA LEU A 16 1.29 2.97 -4.08
C LEU A 16 2.16 3.03 -5.33
N TRP A 17 1.89 2.18 -6.29
CA TRP A 17 2.64 2.20 -7.55
C TRP A 17 2.40 3.51 -8.30
N ASP A 18 1.17 4.01 -8.25
CA ASP A 18 0.83 5.26 -8.95
C ASP A 18 1.48 6.48 -8.28
N LEU A 19 1.46 6.52 -6.97
CA LEU A 19 1.95 7.68 -6.22
C LEU A 19 3.40 7.58 -5.81
N GLN A 20 3.95 6.37 -5.76
CA GLN A 20 5.32 6.07 -5.38
C GLN A 20 5.58 6.25 -3.88
N GLU A 21 5.21 7.37 -3.30
CA GLU A 21 5.29 7.62 -1.87
C GLU A 21 4.00 8.26 -1.43
N THR A 22 3.40 7.74 -0.37
CA THR A 22 2.12 8.25 0.06
C THR A 22 1.86 7.88 1.51
N SER A 23 1.02 8.67 2.17
CA SER A 23 0.56 8.37 3.51
C SER A 23 -0.69 7.49 3.44
N VAL A 24 -1.04 6.90 4.59
CA VAL A 24 -2.28 6.10 4.67
C VAL A 24 -3.48 6.94 4.26
N LYS A 25 -3.52 8.17 4.72
CA LYS A 25 -4.64 9.05 4.42
C LYS A 25 -4.78 9.29 2.93
N GLU A 26 -3.67 9.50 2.26
CA GLU A 26 -3.70 9.72 0.81
C GLU A 26 -4.13 8.47 0.06
N VAL A 27 -3.73 7.30 0.57
CA VAL A 27 -4.17 6.05 -0.04
C VAL A 27 -5.70 5.96 0.03
N ILE A 28 -6.27 6.27 1.19
CA ILE A 28 -7.72 6.22 1.35
C ILE A 28 -8.40 7.16 0.36
N ASP A 29 -7.85 8.34 0.19
CA ASP A 29 -8.42 9.33 -0.73
C ASP A 29 -8.49 8.81 -2.16
N LYS A 30 -7.56 7.95 -2.54
CA LYS A 30 -7.50 7.42 -3.90
C LYS A 30 -8.29 6.13 -4.09
N LEU A 31 -8.77 5.54 -3.00
CA LEU A 31 -9.53 4.30 -3.11
C LEU A 31 -10.97 4.59 -3.49
N PRO A 32 -11.65 3.62 -4.15
CA PRO A 32 -13.04 3.84 -4.55
C PRO A 32 -14.00 3.84 -3.37
N GLU A 33 -15.18 4.40 -3.61
CA GLU A 33 -16.24 4.39 -2.62
C GLU A 33 -16.86 3.00 -2.52
N PRO A 34 -17.34 2.58 -1.34
CA PRO A 34 -17.21 3.32 -0.09
C PRO A 34 -15.78 3.25 0.45
N LYS A 35 -15.33 4.36 1.02
CA LYS A 35 -13.96 4.43 1.48
C LYS A 35 -13.76 3.55 2.71
N PRO A 36 -12.67 2.78 2.74
CA PRO A 36 -12.39 1.95 3.92
C PRO A 36 -11.96 2.79 5.11
N ALA A 37 -12.08 2.21 6.29
CA ALA A 37 -11.64 2.87 7.51
C ALA A 37 -10.12 2.99 7.54
N TYR A 38 -9.63 4.00 8.25
CA TYR A 38 -8.20 4.21 8.39
C TYR A 38 -7.50 2.96 8.96
N ASN A 39 -8.09 2.39 10.01
CA ASN A 39 -7.49 1.21 10.63
C ASN A 39 -7.41 0.03 9.68
N THR A 40 -8.41 -0.12 8.83
CA THR A 40 -8.41 -1.20 7.85
C THR A 40 -7.24 -1.05 6.88
N VAL A 41 -7.08 0.15 6.32
CA VAL A 41 -6.02 0.39 5.36
C VAL A 41 -4.65 0.26 6.03
N SER A 42 -4.52 0.82 7.24
CA SER A 42 -3.27 0.74 7.97
C SER A 42 -2.86 -0.71 8.24
N THR A 43 -3.83 -1.54 8.62
CA THR A 43 -3.56 -2.96 8.88
C THR A 43 -3.10 -3.66 7.61
N ILE A 44 -3.76 -3.38 6.49
CA ILE A 44 -3.40 -4.00 5.23
C ILE A 44 -1.99 -3.58 4.81
N ILE A 45 -1.65 -2.32 5.00
CA ILE A 45 -0.32 -1.83 4.65
C ILE A 45 0.74 -2.53 5.52
N ARG A 46 0.45 -2.77 6.79
CA ARG A 46 1.37 -3.50 7.66
C ARG A 46 1.56 -4.94 7.18
N ILE A 47 0.49 -5.56 6.72
CA ILE A 47 0.59 -6.90 6.16
C ILE A 47 1.48 -6.89 4.93
N LEU A 48 1.31 -5.88 4.08
CA LEU A 48 2.16 -5.74 2.90
C LEU A 48 3.62 -5.52 3.27
N GLU A 49 3.88 -4.79 4.35
CA GLU A 49 5.25 -4.63 4.84
C GLU A 49 5.83 -5.96 5.27
N THR A 50 5.04 -6.76 5.97
CA THR A 50 5.49 -8.07 6.43
C THR A 50 5.82 -8.97 5.25
N LYS A 51 5.07 -8.83 4.16
CA LYS A 51 5.33 -9.59 2.94
C LYS A 51 6.47 -9.00 2.12
N GLU A 52 7.03 -7.88 2.57
CA GLU A 52 8.12 -7.21 1.88
C GLU A 52 7.72 -6.59 0.54
N PHE A 53 6.46 -6.23 0.43
CA PHE A 53 5.97 -5.50 -0.74
C PHE A 53 6.09 -3.99 -0.55
N VAL A 54 6.09 -3.54 0.70
CA VAL A 54 6.00 -2.12 1.04
C VAL A 54 7.02 -1.81 2.13
N GLY A 55 7.62 -0.62 2.03
CA GLY A 55 8.46 -0.10 3.09
C GLY A 55 7.89 1.22 3.57
N HIS A 56 8.49 1.78 4.61
CA HIS A 56 8.05 3.07 5.12
C HIS A 56 9.25 3.86 5.62
N LYS A 57 9.06 5.17 5.67
CA LYS A 57 10.07 6.05 6.24
C LYS A 57 9.37 7.20 6.95
N PRO A 58 10.01 7.78 7.97
CA PRO A 58 9.40 8.90 8.66
C PRO A 58 9.39 10.15 7.78
N GLN A 59 8.33 10.92 7.91
CA GLN A 59 8.23 12.19 7.22
C GLN A 59 7.36 13.11 8.06
N GLY A 60 7.96 14.17 8.56
CA GLY A 60 7.25 15.06 9.47
C GLY A 60 6.87 14.31 10.73
N ARG A 61 5.62 14.38 11.08
CA ARG A 61 5.11 13.72 12.28
C ARG A 61 4.56 12.32 12.02
N GLY A 62 4.60 11.89 10.78
CA GLY A 62 4.05 10.59 10.44
C GLY A 62 5.00 9.81 9.58
N TYR A 63 4.42 8.97 8.76
CA TYR A 63 5.20 8.11 7.88
C TYR A 63 4.63 8.14 6.48
N VAL A 64 5.50 7.93 5.52
CA VAL A 64 5.06 7.66 4.16
C VAL A 64 5.46 6.24 3.80
N TYR A 65 4.69 5.64 2.93
CA TYR A 65 4.88 4.27 2.49
C TYR A 65 5.21 4.27 1.01
N TYR A 66 6.01 3.29 0.61
CA TYR A 66 6.42 3.19 -0.79
C TYR A 66 6.49 1.72 -1.20
N PRO A 67 6.30 1.43 -2.48
CA PRO A 67 6.36 0.04 -2.94
C PRO A 67 7.81 -0.41 -3.08
N ILE A 68 8.12 -1.56 -2.53
CA ILE A 68 9.44 -2.17 -2.68
C ILE A 68 9.48 -2.98 -3.97
N ILE A 69 8.37 -3.65 -4.29
CA ILE A 69 8.27 -4.48 -5.49
C ILE A 69 7.61 -3.68 -6.58
N ASP A 70 8.26 -3.65 -7.75
CA ASP A 70 7.70 -2.95 -8.90
C ASP A 70 6.45 -3.63 -9.42
N LYS A 71 5.57 -2.84 -10.01
CA LYS A 71 4.37 -3.37 -10.63
C LYS A 71 4.73 -4.41 -11.70
N GLU A 72 5.73 -4.13 -12.48
CA GLU A 72 6.16 -5.06 -13.53
C GLU A 72 6.64 -6.38 -12.95
N THR A 73 7.41 -6.30 -11.87
CA THR A 73 7.90 -7.51 -11.20
C THR A 73 6.75 -8.33 -10.68
N TYR A 74 5.77 -7.68 -10.09
CA TYR A 74 4.61 -8.38 -9.56
C TYR A 74 3.76 -9.00 -10.66
N SER A 75 3.60 -8.29 -11.76
CA SER A 75 2.75 -8.74 -12.86
C SER A 75 3.31 -9.95 -13.58
N ASN A 76 4.59 -10.16 -13.49
CA ASN A 76 5.19 -11.35 -14.04
C ASN A 76 4.89 -12.52 -13.12
#